data_7635576ba43ce196f7b9541e8b73b8c2
#
_entry.id   7635576ba43ce196f7b9541e8b73b8c2
#
_cell.length_a   1.000
_cell.length_b   1.000
_cell.length_c   1.000
_cell.angle_alpha   90.00
_cell.angle_beta   90.00
_cell.angle_gamma   90.00
#
_symmetry.space_group_name_H-M   'P 1'
#
loop_
_entity.id
_entity.type
_entity.pdbx_description
1 polymer ?
#
loop_
_entity_poly.entity_id
_entity_poly.type
_entity_poly.pdbx_seq_one_letter_code
_entity_poly.pdbx_strand_id
1 'polypeptide(L)'
;MKPANLSTDLHRLEREISSVLRPTHPFLAPINRQIPWDGGKKLRGRLILIIGRLFGAHPHDLAGTAAAVEVVHLATLIHDDVIDSALQRRSRPALQRVYGVASALLYGDLLFSRAISRVNRIGNQILTDLLLETVGSLCAGEILENQLSRKFPWTEKDYLEVARLKTASLFEYCCRAPGILAGLPTRRLTILTRFGRNLGLSYQAFDDCLDFSLPEKKAGKDVLADLKNGVPNLPLVLAGRDTAIRDELKIKLLTSLTAKESSRLAGLIREGGFVRAARARAREYLEGALRDGKVIGRWGDPCFAKLLESFLTAFARLLDGPREC
;
A
#
# COMPACT_ATOMS: atom_id res chain seq x y z
N MET A 1 -26.24 7.88 22.95
CA MET A 1 -24.91 7.32 22.63
C MET A 1 -23.91 8.45 22.63
N LYS A 2 -22.79 8.33 23.37
CA LYS A 2 -21.68 9.31 23.31
C LYS A 2 -21.19 9.41 21.86
N PRO A 3 -20.81 10.62 21.36
CA PRO A 3 -20.26 10.77 20.03
C PRO A 3 -19.09 9.82 19.88
N ALA A 4 -19.17 8.95 18.90
CA ALA A 4 -18.15 7.94 18.63
C ALA A 4 -16.85 8.67 18.26
N ASN A 5 -15.84 8.55 19.11
CA ASN A 5 -14.57 9.25 18.95
C ASN A 5 -13.60 8.33 18.23
N LEU A 6 -13.18 8.71 17.02
CA LEU A 6 -12.17 7.99 16.23
C LEU A 6 -10.89 7.72 17.05
N SER A 7 -10.54 8.60 18.01
CA SER A 7 -9.40 8.39 18.91
C SER A 7 -9.55 7.10 19.73
N THR A 8 -10.74 6.82 20.27
CA THR A 8 -11.02 5.57 21.00
C THR A 8 -10.83 4.34 20.11
N ASP A 9 -11.30 4.42 18.86
CA ASP A 9 -11.18 3.33 17.90
C ASP A 9 -9.71 3.12 17.49
N LEU A 10 -8.93 4.20 17.35
CA LEU A 10 -7.48 4.12 17.09
C LEU A 10 -6.71 3.49 18.26
N HIS A 11 -7.00 3.85 19.50
CA HIS A 11 -6.40 3.18 20.65
C HIS A 11 -6.76 1.69 20.74
N ARG A 12 -7.99 1.33 20.32
CA ARG A 12 -8.41 -0.07 20.22
C ARG A 12 -7.64 -0.79 19.12
N LEU A 13 -7.46 -0.18 17.95
CA LEU A 13 -6.63 -0.70 16.87
C LEU A 13 -5.20 -0.98 17.34
N GLU A 14 -4.57 -0.05 18.06
CA GLU A 14 -3.20 -0.22 18.55
C GLU A 14 -3.07 -1.37 19.53
N ARG A 15 -4.03 -1.53 20.42
CA ARG A 15 -4.08 -2.69 21.34
C ARG A 15 -4.26 -4.01 20.58
N GLU A 16 -5.12 -4.04 19.56
CA GLU A 16 -5.32 -5.22 18.73
C GLU A 16 -4.05 -5.57 17.92
N ILE A 17 -3.35 -4.59 17.33
CA ILE A 17 -2.07 -4.82 16.66
C ILE A 17 -1.08 -5.43 17.65
N SER A 18 -0.91 -4.83 18.83
CA SER A 18 -0.02 -5.33 19.88
C SER A 18 -0.38 -6.77 20.28
N SER A 19 -1.67 -7.09 20.36
CA SER A 19 -2.17 -8.43 20.68
C SER A 19 -1.82 -9.44 19.57
N VAL A 20 -2.01 -9.09 18.30
CA VAL A 20 -1.67 -9.96 17.16
C VAL A 20 -0.17 -10.18 17.07
N LEU A 21 0.63 -9.16 17.34
CA LEU A 21 2.10 -9.23 17.31
C LEU A 21 2.70 -9.90 18.55
N ARG A 22 1.93 -10.13 19.61
CA ARG A 22 2.45 -10.70 20.87
C ARG A 22 3.21 -12.02 20.62
N PRO A 23 4.48 -12.13 21.03
CA PRO A 23 5.26 -13.34 20.81
C PRO A 23 4.61 -14.55 21.49
N THR A 24 4.45 -15.65 20.76
CA THR A 24 3.96 -16.92 21.28
C THR A 24 5.08 -17.73 21.96
N HIS A 25 6.33 -17.41 21.63
CA HIS A 25 7.53 -18.05 22.18
C HIS A 25 8.57 -16.99 22.54
N PRO A 26 9.33 -17.17 23.64
CA PRO A 26 10.32 -16.19 24.10
C PRO A 26 11.36 -15.79 23.04
N PHE A 27 11.79 -16.72 22.18
CA PHE A 27 12.79 -16.47 21.14
C PHE A 27 12.29 -15.52 20.03
N LEU A 28 10.98 -15.33 19.88
CA LEU A 28 10.40 -14.37 18.93
C LEU A 28 10.39 -12.93 19.44
N ALA A 29 10.56 -12.72 20.76
CA ALA A 29 10.47 -11.41 21.34
C ALA A 29 11.55 -10.42 20.83
N PRO A 30 12.83 -10.82 20.64
CA PRO A 30 13.84 -9.95 20.04
C PRO A 30 13.48 -9.54 18.62
N ILE A 31 13.00 -10.47 17.78
CA ILE A 31 12.57 -10.22 16.39
C ILE A 31 11.42 -9.21 16.39
N ASN A 32 10.42 -9.43 17.25
CA ASN A 32 9.27 -8.54 17.35
C ASN A 32 9.63 -7.10 17.75
N ARG A 33 10.63 -6.92 18.61
CA ARG A 33 11.13 -5.57 18.99
C ARG A 33 11.85 -4.83 17.86
N GLN A 34 12.41 -5.57 16.89
CA GLN A 34 13.10 -4.98 15.74
C GLN A 34 12.11 -4.35 14.75
N ILE A 35 10.85 -4.81 14.74
CA ILE A 35 9.86 -4.37 13.75
C ILE A 35 9.25 -3.02 14.15
N PRO A 36 9.30 -1.99 13.30
CA PRO A 36 8.75 -0.67 13.59
C PRO A 36 7.23 -0.62 13.32
N TRP A 37 6.43 -1.42 14.07
CA TRP A 37 4.98 -1.49 13.91
C TRP A 37 4.24 -0.27 14.51
N ASP A 38 4.85 0.41 15.47
CA ASP A 38 4.34 1.59 16.16
C ASP A 38 4.42 2.87 15.32
N GLY A 39 5.20 2.83 14.25
CA GLY A 39 5.34 3.93 13.30
C GLY A 39 4.29 3.93 12.18
N GLY A 40 4.23 5.05 11.46
CA GLY A 40 3.39 5.21 10.27
C GLY A 40 2.00 5.76 10.56
N LYS A 41 1.29 6.11 9.48
CA LYS A 41 -0.01 6.79 9.54
C LYS A 41 -1.18 5.85 9.73
N LYS A 42 -0.96 4.52 9.70
CA LYS A 42 -1.99 3.47 9.76
C LYS A 42 -3.20 3.77 8.85
N LEU A 43 -2.91 4.15 7.60
CA LEU A 43 -3.92 4.63 6.64
C LEU A 43 -4.99 3.58 6.36
N ARG A 44 -4.58 2.32 6.22
CA ARG A 44 -5.45 1.19 5.89
C ARG A 44 -6.39 0.88 7.06
N GLY A 45 -5.85 0.80 8.26
CA GLY A 45 -6.63 0.61 9.48
C GLY A 45 -7.61 1.75 9.74
N ARG A 46 -7.18 3.00 9.56
CA ARG A 46 -8.05 4.18 9.68
C ARG A 46 -9.21 4.14 8.69
N LEU A 47 -8.97 3.73 7.45
CA LEU A 47 -10.00 3.63 6.43
C LEU A 47 -11.06 2.61 6.81
N ILE A 48 -10.67 1.42 7.32
CA ILE A 48 -11.58 0.39 7.84
C ILE A 48 -12.44 0.96 8.97
N LEU A 49 -11.82 1.64 9.94
CA LEU A 49 -12.54 2.20 11.08
C LEU A 49 -13.56 3.27 10.65
N ILE A 50 -13.18 4.19 9.78
CA ILE A 50 -14.06 5.27 9.30
C ILE A 50 -15.24 4.70 8.52
N ILE A 51 -15.00 3.80 7.55
CA ILE A 51 -16.07 3.21 6.73
C ILE A 51 -16.98 2.32 7.58
N GLY A 52 -16.40 1.50 8.44
CA GLY A 52 -17.21 0.62 9.27
C GLY A 52 -18.09 1.37 10.27
N ARG A 53 -17.57 2.45 10.86
CA ARG A 53 -18.33 3.31 11.76
C ARG A 53 -19.40 4.12 11.02
N LEU A 54 -19.10 4.54 9.78
CA LEU A 54 -20.08 5.20 8.90
C LEU A 54 -21.35 4.36 8.74
N PHE A 55 -21.21 3.03 8.71
CA PHE A 55 -22.31 2.10 8.50
C PHE A 55 -22.74 1.33 9.76
N GLY A 56 -22.22 1.67 10.93
CA GLY A 56 -22.63 1.11 12.21
C GLY A 56 -22.09 -0.29 12.52
N ALA A 57 -21.03 -0.73 11.84
CA ALA A 57 -20.38 -2.00 12.16
C ALA A 57 -19.80 -2.02 13.58
N HIS A 58 -19.73 -3.22 14.19
CA HIS A 58 -19.34 -3.36 15.58
C HIS A 58 -17.85 -2.97 15.80
N PRO A 59 -17.54 -2.09 16.78
CA PRO A 59 -16.19 -1.54 16.96
C PRO A 59 -15.10 -2.56 17.23
N HIS A 60 -15.39 -3.68 17.88
CA HIS A 60 -14.44 -4.75 18.17
C HIS A 60 -14.02 -5.48 16.88
N ASP A 61 -14.99 -5.80 16.02
CA ASP A 61 -14.71 -6.51 14.77
C ASP A 61 -13.97 -5.63 13.78
N LEU A 62 -14.30 -4.32 13.76
CA LEU A 62 -13.57 -3.32 13.00
C LEU A 62 -12.10 -3.21 13.44
N ALA A 63 -11.87 -3.14 14.75
CA ALA A 63 -10.50 -3.03 15.27
C ALA A 63 -9.68 -4.28 14.96
N GLY A 64 -10.28 -5.47 15.08
CA GLY A 64 -9.64 -6.72 14.73
C GLY A 64 -9.31 -6.84 13.23
N THR A 65 -10.26 -6.45 12.38
CA THR A 65 -10.06 -6.41 10.92
C THR A 65 -8.99 -5.39 10.53
N ALA A 66 -9.03 -4.20 11.12
CA ALA A 66 -8.03 -3.15 10.89
C ALA A 66 -6.62 -3.56 11.34
N ALA A 67 -6.52 -4.22 12.51
CA ALA A 67 -5.25 -4.74 13.01
C ALA A 67 -4.68 -5.83 12.09
N ALA A 68 -5.52 -6.74 11.63
CA ALA A 68 -5.10 -7.79 10.70
C ALA A 68 -4.54 -7.20 9.41
N VAL A 69 -5.19 -6.19 8.83
CA VAL A 69 -4.71 -5.51 7.62
C VAL A 69 -3.37 -4.79 7.83
N GLU A 70 -3.18 -4.09 8.95
CA GLU A 70 -1.90 -3.45 9.26
C GLU A 70 -0.79 -4.50 9.48
N VAL A 71 -1.12 -5.68 10.04
CA VAL A 71 -0.17 -6.80 10.19
C VAL A 71 0.13 -7.47 8.84
N VAL A 72 -0.86 -7.65 7.96
CA VAL A 72 -0.63 -8.09 6.56
C VAL A 72 0.31 -7.14 5.86
N HIS A 73 0.06 -5.83 5.94
CA HIS A 73 0.95 -4.84 5.33
C HIS A 73 2.37 -4.88 5.93
N LEU A 74 2.49 -5.14 7.23
CA LEU A 74 3.80 -5.30 7.87
C LEU A 74 4.54 -6.54 7.35
N ALA A 75 3.82 -7.65 7.14
CA ALA A 75 4.36 -8.87 6.57
C ALA A 75 4.88 -8.65 5.13
N THR A 76 4.08 -7.94 4.28
CA THR A 76 4.55 -7.61 2.92
C THR A 76 5.82 -6.78 2.96
N LEU A 77 5.91 -5.77 3.83
CA LEU A 77 7.12 -4.94 3.95
C LEU A 77 8.36 -5.74 4.36
N ILE A 78 8.21 -6.81 5.16
CA ILE A 78 9.33 -7.69 5.52
C ILE A 78 9.76 -8.54 4.34
N HIS A 79 8.81 -9.08 3.56
CA HIS A 79 9.11 -9.85 2.36
C HIS A 79 9.73 -8.96 1.27
N ASP A 80 9.18 -7.77 1.04
CA ASP A 80 9.72 -6.78 0.10
C ASP A 80 11.18 -6.42 0.44
N ASP A 81 11.48 -6.20 1.74
CA ASP A 81 12.85 -5.91 2.18
C ASP A 81 13.83 -7.04 1.81
N VAL A 82 13.38 -8.30 1.89
CA VAL A 82 14.20 -9.45 1.49
C VAL A 82 14.38 -9.50 -0.04
N ILE A 83 13.30 -9.35 -0.80
CA ILE A 83 13.29 -9.39 -2.26
C ILE A 83 14.17 -8.27 -2.83
N ASP A 84 14.04 -7.06 -2.30
CA ASP A 84 14.78 -5.86 -2.71
C ASP A 84 16.20 -5.82 -2.12
N SER A 85 16.59 -6.80 -1.28
CA SER A 85 17.87 -6.80 -0.56
C SER A 85 18.10 -5.51 0.25
N ALA A 86 17.04 -4.93 0.80
CA ALA A 86 17.07 -3.68 1.52
C ALA A 86 18.03 -3.73 2.72
N LEU A 87 18.79 -2.64 2.93
CA LEU A 87 19.70 -2.53 4.07
C LEU A 87 18.99 -2.04 5.33
N GLN A 88 18.02 -1.17 5.15
CA GLN A 88 17.31 -0.50 6.25
C GLN A 88 15.83 -0.32 5.95
N ARG A 89 15.02 -0.35 7.01
CA ARG A 89 13.60 0.03 7.01
C ARG A 89 13.33 1.03 8.13
N ARG A 90 12.84 2.23 7.79
CA ARG A 90 12.54 3.32 8.76
C ARG A 90 13.71 3.60 9.72
N SER A 91 14.91 3.78 9.16
CA SER A 91 16.15 4.06 9.90
C SER A 91 16.60 2.95 10.88
N ARG A 92 16.03 1.73 10.76
CA ARG A 92 16.50 0.53 11.48
C ARG A 92 17.06 -0.45 10.45
N PRO A 93 18.04 -1.29 10.80
CA PRO A 93 18.48 -2.38 9.92
C PRO A 93 17.29 -3.25 9.53
N ALA A 94 17.19 -3.64 8.25
CA ALA A 94 16.16 -4.55 7.78
C ALA A 94 16.28 -5.92 8.49
N LEU A 95 15.16 -6.62 8.66
CA LEU A 95 15.10 -7.83 9.49
C LEU A 95 16.08 -8.92 9.02
N GLN A 96 16.20 -9.11 7.70
CA GLN A 96 17.13 -10.08 7.11
C GLN A 96 18.61 -9.75 7.37
N ARG A 97 18.94 -8.49 7.66
CA ARG A 97 20.32 -8.09 8.00
C ARG A 97 20.70 -8.48 9.42
N VAL A 98 19.72 -8.59 10.31
CA VAL A 98 19.94 -8.91 11.73
C VAL A 98 19.77 -10.41 12.00
N TYR A 99 18.76 -11.05 11.40
CA TYR A 99 18.36 -12.43 11.71
C TYR A 99 18.51 -13.39 10.53
N GLY A 100 18.98 -12.92 9.38
CA GLY A 100 19.12 -13.71 8.15
C GLY A 100 17.83 -13.80 7.34
N VAL A 101 17.98 -14.12 6.05
CA VAL A 101 16.90 -14.19 5.06
C VAL A 101 15.81 -15.18 5.47
N ALA A 102 16.20 -16.40 5.87
CA ALA A 102 15.24 -17.45 6.24
C ALA A 102 14.34 -17.01 7.44
N SER A 103 14.95 -16.39 8.46
CA SER A 103 14.19 -15.92 9.63
C SER A 103 13.23 -14.77 9.26
N ALA A 104 13.64 -13.87 8.37
CA ALA A 104 12.79 -12.77 7.92
C ALA A 104 11.58 -13.29 7.13
N LEU A 105 11.78 -14.20 6.16
CA LEU A 105 10.69 -14.80 5.39
C LEU A 105 9.70 -15.54 6.30
N LEU A 106 10.21 -16.46 7.14
CA LEU A 106 9.35 -17.22 8.06
C LEU A 106 8.61 -16.33 9.06
N TYR A 107 9.22 -15.19 9.44
CA TYR A 107 8.52 -14.24 10.32
C TYR A 107 7.40 -13.50 9.59
N GLY A 108 7.59 -13.14 8.32
CA GLY A 108 6.51 -12.60 7.47
C GLY A 108 5.34 -13.60 7.33
N ASP A 109 5.64 -14.89 7.07
CA ASP A 109 4.64 -15.96 7.00
C ASP A 109 3.87 -16.11 8.33
N LEU A 110 4.59 -16.03 9.46
CA LEU A 110 3.97 -16.05 10.79
C LEU A 110 3.01 -14.87 10.98
N LEU A 111 3.35 -13.69 10.50
CA LEU A 111 2.48 -12.52 10.56
C LEU A 111 1.24 -12.68 9.69
N PHE A 112 1.35 -13.21 8.48
CA PHE A 112 0.19 -13.55 7.65
C PHE A 112 -0.75 -14.53 8.36
N SER A 113 -0.20 -15.62 8.89
CA SER A 113 -0.97 -16.62 9.65
C SER A 113 -1.73 -16.00 10.83
N ARG A 114 -1.09 -15.10 11.59
CA ARG A 114 -1.72 -14.41 12.73
C ARG A 114 -2.81 -13.44 12.30
N ALA A 115 -2.59 -12.69 11.22
CA ALA A 115 -3.58 -11.77 10.68
C ALA A 115 -4.84 -12.51 10.23
N ILE A 116 -4.67 -13.60 9.48
CA ILE A 116 -5.77 -14.46 9.02
C ILE A 116 -6.51 -15.06 10.23
N SER A 117 -5.77 -15.63 11.20
CA SER A 117 -6.36 -16.16 12.43
C SER A 117 -7.16 -15.09 13.20
N ARG A 118 -6.69 -13.83 13.23
CA ARG A 118 -7.42 -12.74 13.90
C ARG A 118 -8.76 -12.44 13.22
N VAL A 119 -8.78 -12.41 11.88
CA VAL A 119 -10.03 -12.20 11.12
C VAL A 119 -10.97 -13.38 11.27
N ASN A 120 -10.45 -14.60 11.19
CA ASN A 120 -11.25 -15.82 11.34
C ASN A 120 -11.99 -15.90 12.68
N ARG A 121 -11.39 -15.36 13.77
CA ARG A 121 -12.03 -15.29 15.09
C ARG A 121 -13.22 -14.34 15.16
N ILE A 122 -13.46 -13.51 14.14
CA ILE A 122 -14.68 -12.69 14.04
C ILE A 122 -15.89 -13.58 13.71
N GLY A 123 -15.66 -14.77 13.15
CA GLY A 123 -16.74 -15.72 12.82
C GLY A 123 -17.48 -15.38 11.52
N ASN A 124 -16.92 -14.53 10.67
CA ASN A 124 -17.47 -14.22 9.36
C ASN A 124 -16.60 -14.82 8.26
N GLN A 125 -17.05 -15.95 7.69
CA GLN A 125 -16.29 -16.69 6.68
C GLN A 125 -16.01 -15.85 5.42
N ILE A 126 -16.99 -15.06 4.96
CA ILE A 126 -16.82 -14.20 3.75
C ILE A 126 -15.66 -13.22 3.95
N LEU A 127 -15.51 -12.70 5.17
CA LEU A 127 -14.43 -11.77 5.52
C LEU A 127 -13.07 -12.46 5.51
N THR A 128 -13.02 -13.71 6.00
CA THR A 128 -11.79 -14.53 6.02
C THR A 128 -11.39 -14.92 4.61
N ASP A 129 -12.31 -15.39 3.79
CA ASP A 129 -12.05 -15.77 2.39
C ASP A 129 -11.57 -14.56 1.60
N LEU A 130 -12.20 -13.39 1.77
CA LEU A 130 -11.77 -12.16 1.13
C LEU A 130 -10.34 -11.75 1.53
N LEU A 131 -9.94 -11.97 2.79
CA LEU A 131 -8.56 -11.70 3.22
C LEU A 131 -7.56 -12.67 2.58
N LEU A 132 -7.91 -13.95 2.50
CA LEU A 132 -7.09 -14.98 1.84
C LEU A 132 -6.90 -14.67 0.35
N GLU A 133 -7.96 -14.31 -0.37
CA GLU A 133 -7.91 -13.86 -1.77
C GLU A 133 -7.02 -12.61 -1.92
N THR A 134 -7.12 -11.68 -0.96
CA THR A 134 -6.30 -10.45 -0.95
C THR A 134 -4.82 -10.77 -0.76
N VAL A 135 -4.47 -11.63 0.21
CA VAL A 135 -3.08 -12.06 0.43
C VAL A 135 -2.54 -12.79 -0.81
N GLY A 136 -3.34 -13.67 -1.42
CA GLY A 136 -3.00 -14.32 -2.68
C GLY A 136 -2.74 -13.32 -3.81
N SER A 137 -3.56 -12.25 -3.90
CA SER A 137 -3.37 -11.18 -4.87
C SER A 137 -2.07 -10.41 -4.63
N LEU A 138 -1.74 -10.08 -3.37
CA LEU A 138 -0.48 -9.41 -3.02
C LEU A 138 0.73 -10.23 -3.47
N CYS A 139 0.74 -11.53 -3.16
CA CYS A 139 1.81 -12.45 -3.60
C CYS A 139 1.90 -12.55 -5.13
N ALA A 140 0.76 -12.69 -5.81
CA ALA A 140 0.72 -12.75 -7.27
C ALA A 140 1.25 -11.44 -7.92
N GLY A 141 0.92 -10.29 -7.32
CA GLY A 141 1.42 -8.98 -7.77
C GLY A 141 2.93 -8.86 -7.66
N GLU A 142 3.50 -9.31 -6.53
CA GLU A 142 4.95 -9.32 -6.30
C GLU A 142 5.67 -10.26 -7.28
N ILE A 143 5.12 -11.46 -7.49
CA ILE A 143 5.66 -12.42 -8.47
C ILE A 143 5.62 -11.84 -9.88
N LEU A 144 4.51 -11.21 -10.27
CA LEU A 144 4.37 -10.59 -11.60
C LEU A 144 5.36 -9.45 -11.79
N GLU A 145 5.50 -8.55 -10.80
CA GLU A 145 6.48 -7.46 -10.84
C GLU A 145 7.90 -8.00 -11.01
N ASN A 146 8.27 -9.02 -10.25
CA ASN A 146 9.58 -9.66 -10.35
C ASN A 146 9.80 -10.32 -11.73
N GLN A 147 8.77 -10.95 -12.30
CA GLN A 147 8.83 -11.50 -13.66
C GLN A 147 8.98 -10.42 -14.74
N LEU A 148 8.43 -9.23 -14.54
CA LEU A 148 8.53 -8.09 -15.46
C LEU A 148 9.82 -7.29 -15.27
N SER A 149 10.44 -7.38 -14.09
CA SER A 149 11.70 -6.70 -13.82
C SER A 149 12.75 -7.03 -14.88
N ARG A 150 13.42 -5.98 -15.39
CA ARG A 150 14.41 -6.06 -16.48
C ARG A 150 13.91 -6.63 -17.82
N LYS A 151 12.58 -6.72 -18.04
CA LYS A 151 11.96 -7.16 -19.29
C LYS A 151 11.30 -6.00 -20.05
N PHE A 152 11.96 -4.86 -20.05
CA PHE A 152 11.50 -3.70 -20.82
C PHE A 152 11.42 -4.02 -22.35
N PRO A 153 10.43 -3.50 -23.09
CA PRO A 153 9.44 -2.51 -22.67
C PRO A 153 8.21 -3.11 -21.98
N TRP A 154 7.66 -2.37 -21.01
CA TRP A 154 6.41 -2.69 -20.35
C TRP A 154 5.23 -1.94 -20.97
N THR A 155 4.04 -2.54 -20.92
CA THR A 155 2.81 -1.87 -21.29
C THR A 155 2.15 -1.23 -20.05
N GLU A 156 1.27 -0.24 -20.27
CA GLU A 156 0.47 0.30 -19.17
C GLU A 156 -0.45 -0.77 -18.56
N LYS A 157 -0.86 -1.78 -19.33
CA LYS A 157 -1.63 -2.92 -18.85
C LYS A 157 -0.82 -3.76 -17.86
N ASP A 158 0.44 -4.04 -18.14
CA ASP A 158 1.33 -4.77 -17.23
C ASP A 158 1.50 -4.02 -15.91
N TYR A 159 1.76 -2.72 -15.98
CA TYR A 159 1.85 -1.85 -14.81
C TYR A 159 0.57 -1.84 -13.98
N LEU A 160 -0.58 -1.65 -14.63
CA LEU A 160 -1.87 -1.60 -13.93
C LEU A 160 -2.21 -2.92 -13.24
N GLU A 161 -1.85 -4.06 -13.86
CA GLU A 161 -2.08 -5.37 -13.24
C GLU A 161 -1.20 -5.56 -11.99
N VAL A 162 0.08 -5.18 -12.05
CA VAL A 162 0.97 -5.18 -10.87
C VAL A 162 0.40 -4.26 -9.78
N ALA A 163 0.12 -3.00 -10.11
CA ALA A 163 -0.38 -2.01 -9.15
C ALA A 163 -1.74 -2.43 -8.54
N ARG A 164 -2.61 -3.08 -9.33
CA ARG A 164 -3.89 -3.61 -8.86
C ARG A 164 -3.68 -4.75 -7.85
N LEU A 165 -2.82 -5.70 -8.17
CA LEU A 165 -2.57 -6.87 -7.33
C LEU A 165 -1.75 -6.50 -6.08
N LYS A 166 -0.60 -5.86 -6.26
CA LYS A 166 0.37 -5.58 -5.19
C LYS A 166 -0.11 -4.50 -4.20
N THR A 167 -0.86 -3.49 -4.68
CA THR A 167 -1.23 -2.34 -3.84
C THR A 167 -2.73 -2.15 -3.71
N ALA A 168 -3.48 -2.09 -4.82
CA ALA A 168 -4.89 -1.74 -4.77
C ALA A 168 -5.76 -2.83 -4.14
N SER A 169 -5.40 -4.11 -4.24
CA SER A 169 -6.13 -5.23 -3.64
C SER A 169 -6.33 -5.07 -2.13
N LEU A 170 -5.30 -4.61 -1.42
CA LEU A 170 -5.40 -4.38 0.02
C LEU A 170 -6.27 -3.16 0.36
N PHE A 171 -6.27 -2.12 -0.47
CA PHE A 171 -7.21 -1.00 -0.33
C PHE A 171 -8.65 -1.41 -0.65
N GLU A 172 -8.87 -2.29 -1.63
CA GLU A 172 -10.18 -2.88 -1.92
C GLU A 172 -10.71 -3.63 -0.69
N TYR A 173 -9.88 -4.46 -0.06
CA TYR A 173 -10.23 -5.12 1.20
C TYR A 173 -10.59 -4.11 2.29
N CYS A 174 -9.76 -3.07 2.48
CA CYS A 174 -10.00 -2.02 3.49
C CYS A 174 -11.35 -1.34 3.36
N CYS A 175 -11.88 -1.24 2.16
CA CYS A 175 -13.17 -0.60 1.90
C CYS A 175 -14.33 -1.60 1.93
N ARG A 176 -14.14 -2.80 1.39
CA ARG A 176 -15.19 -3.82 1.26
C ARG A 176 -15.47 -4.52 2.59
N ALA A 177 -14.44 -4.89 3.34
CA ALA A 177 -14.54 -5.63 4.58
C ALA A 177 -15.45 -4.94 5.64
N PRO A 178 -15.29 -3.65 5.94
CA PRO A 178 -16.17 -2.96 6.86
C PRO A 178 -17.63 -2.88 6.37
N GLY A 179 -17.85 -2.84 5.05
CA GLY A 179 -19.18 -2.93 4.46
C GLY A 179 -19.83 -4.30 4.67
N ILE A 180 -19.06 -5.38 4.58
CA ILE A 180 -19.54 -6.76 4.89
C ILE A 180 -19.91 -6.84 6.36
N LEU A 181 -19.05 -6.35 7.27
CA LEU A 181 -19.34 -6.31 8.71
C LEU A 181 -20.60 -5.51 9.07
N ALA A 182 -20.91 -4.48 8.27
CA ALA A 182 -22.12 -3.69 8.41
C ALA A 182 -23.35 -4.29 7.72
N GLY A 183 -23.25 -5.46 7.08
CA GLY A 183 -24.35 -6.11 6.36
C GLY A 183 -24.81 -5.36 5.11
N LEU A 184 -23.95 -4.62 4.44
CA LEU A 184 -24.33 -3.84 3.26
C LEU A 184 -24.66 -4.76 2.07
N PRO A 185 -25.64 -4.39 1.23
CA PRO A 185 -25.98 -5.13 0.03
C PRO A 185 -24.88 -5.09 -1.02
N THR A 186 -24.80 -6.12 -1.86
CA THR A 186 -23.76 -6.30 -2.90
C THR A 186 -23.51 -5.06 -3.76
N ARG A 187 -24.58 -4.34 -4.15
CA ARG A 187 -24.46 -3.10 -4.94
C ARG A 187 -23.61 -2.03 -4.24
N ARG A 188 -23.76 -1.88 -2.92
CA ARG A 188 -22.93 -0.94 -2.12
C ARG A 188 -21.51 -1.46 -1.94
N LEU A 189 -21.35 -2.77 -1.74
CA LEU A 189 -20.03 -3.41 -1.66
C LEU A 189 -19.21 -3.22 -2.95
N THR A 190 -19.86 -3.31 -4.12
CA THR A 190 -19.20 -3.04 -5.42
C THR A 190 -18.65 -1.62 -5.51
N ILE A 191 -19.39 -0.63 -5.02
CA ILE A 191 -18.92 0.78 -5.01
C ILE A 191 -17.77 0.96 -4.01
N LEU A 192 -17.84 0.34 -2.82
CA LEU A 192 -16.74 0.34 -1.85
C LEU A 192 -15.48 -0.31 -2.41
N THR A 193 -15.61 -1.43 -3.14
CA THR A 193 -14.48 -2.09 -3.81
C THR A 193 -13.83 -1.17 -4.86
N ARG A 194 -14.63 -0.53 -5.72
CA ARG A 194 -14.14 0.42 -6.72
C ARG A 194 -13.47 1.63 -6.07
N PHE A 195 -14.05 2.16 -5.01
CA PHE A 195 -13.47 3.23 -4.21
C PHE A 195 -12.08 2.86 -3.67
N GLY A 196 -11.94 1.68 -3.06
CA GLY A 196 -10.67 1.17 -2.56
C GLY A 196 -9.65 0.96 -3.68
N ARG A 197 -10.08 0.40 -4.83
CA ARG A 197 -9.22 0.23 -6.01
C ARG A 197 -8.65 1.56 -6.48
N ASN A 198 -9.49 2.56 -6.65
CA ASN A 198 -9.07 3.89 -7.10
C ASN A 198 -8.12 4.56 -6.10
N LEU A 199 -8.34 4.41 -4.80
CA LEU A 199 -7.39 4.90 -3.78
C LEU A 199 -6.04 4.19 -3.89
N GLY A 200 -6.03 2.87 -4.04
CA GLY A 200 -4.79 2.09 -4.14
C GLY A 200 -4.00 2.39 -5.40
N LEU A 201 -4.66 2.47 -6.57
CA LEU A 201 -4.01 2.83 -7.82
C LEU A 201 -3.47 4.27 -7.79
N SER A 202 -4.23 5.20 -7.25
CA SER A 202 -3.76 6.58 -7.04
C SER A 202 -2.52 6.60 -6.14
N TYR A 203 -2.55 5.86 -5.02
CA TYR A 203 -1.43 5.79 -4.08
C TYR A 203 -0.17 5.26 -4.76
N GLN A 204 -0.26 4.13 -5.49
CA GLN A 204 0.89 3.55 -6.18
C GLN A 204 1.46 4.50 -7.24
N ALA A 205 0.60 5.04 -8.11
CA ALA A 205 1.05 5.95 -9.17
C ALA A 205 1.72 7.23 -8.64
N PHE A 206 1.32 7.72 -7.47
CA PHE A 206 2.01 8.84 -6.81
C PHE A 206 3.33 8.41 -6.16
N ASP A 207 3.37 7.22 -5.53
CA ASP A 207 4.60 6.69 -4.93
C ASP A 207 5.69 6.53 -5.99
N ASP A 208 5.35 6.00 -7.17
CA ASP A 208 6.23 5.91 -8.34
C ASP A 208 6.80 7.28 -8.77
N CYS A 209 5.97 8.34 -8.70
CA CYS A 209 6.41 9.69 -9.03
C CYS A 209 7.40 10.27 -8.00
N LEU A 210 7.30 9.86 -6.73
CA LEU A 210 8.20 10.33 -5.67
C LEU A 210 9.63 9.86 -5.90
N ASP A 211 9.83 8.69 -6.49
CA ASP A 211 11.15 8.15 -6.83
C ASP A 211 11.94 9.09 -7.77
N PHE A 212 11.25 9.88 -8.58
CA PHE A 212 11.84 10.87 -9.49
C PHE A 212 11.86 12.31 -8.97
N SER A 213 11.18 12.60 -7.85
CA SER A 213 10.92 13.98 -7.40
C SER A 213 11.81 14.43 -6.25
N LEU A 214 12.42 13.51 -5.50
CA LEU A 214 13.21 13.84 -4.32
C LEU A 214 14.71 13.93 -4.66
N PRO A 215 15.42 14.97 -4.20
CA PRO A 215 16.88 15.02 -4.27
C PRO A 215 17.47 13.93 -3.35
N GLU A 216 18.54 13.26 -3.79
CA GLU A 216 19.21 12.14 -3.11
C GLU A 216 19.47 12.37 -1.61
N LYS A 217 19.73 13.60 -1.20
CA LYS A 217 20.03 13.96 0.20
C LYS A 217 18.81 13.98 1.15
N LYS A 218 17.57 13.96 0.64
CA LYS A 218 16.34 14.11 1.46
C LYS A 218 15.50 12.83 1.57
N ALA A 219 15.79 11.81 0.79
CA ALA A 219 14.87 10.68 0.66
C ALA A 219 15.00 9.62 1.77
N GLY A 220 16.12 9.52 2.48
CA GLY A 220 16.35 8.47 3.48
C GLY A 220 16.21 7.03 2.96
N LYS A 221 16.02 6.88 1.63
CA LYS A 221 15.92 5.65 0.85
C LYS A 221 16.85 5.79 -0.37
N ASP A 222 17.21 4.67 -0.98
CA ASP A 222 17.84 4.65 -2.30
C ASP A 222 16.89 5.29 -3.32
N VAL A 223 17.19 6.51 -3.71
CA VAL A 223 16.46 7.24 -4.76
C VAL A 223 16.70 6.55 -6.09
N LEU A 224 15.69 6.48 -6.93
CA LEU A 224 15.72 5.77 -8.21
C LEU A 224 15.95 4.25 -8.07
N ALA A 225 15.44 3.65 -6.98
CA ALA A 225 15.55 2.23 -6.75
C ALA A 225 14.87 1.43 -7.88
N ASP A 226 13.67 1.80 -8.29
CA ASP A 226 12.94 1.15 -9.37
C ASP A 226 13.69 1.23 -10.70
N LEU A 227 14.25 2.39 -11.01
CA LEU A 227 15.06 2.58 -12.21
C LEU A 227 16.34 1.71 -12.18
N LYS A 228 17.04 1.67 -11.04
CA LYS A 228 18.27 0.86 -10.86
C LYS A 228 17.98 -0.64 -10.93
N ASN A 229 16.86 -1.07 -10.37
CA ASN A 229 16.45 -2.46 -10.33
C ASN A 229 15.73 -2.91 -11.60
N GLY A 230 15.38 -1.97 -12.50
CA GLY A 230 14.61 -2.26 -13.70
C GLY A 230 13.20 -2.74 -13.39
N VAL A 231 12.58 -2.14 -12.37
CA VAL A 231 11.19 -2.43 -11.94
C VAL A 231 10.22 -1.53 -12.69
N PRO A 232 9.10 -2.08 -13.22
CA PRO A 232 8.11 -1.27 -13.91
C PRO A 232 7.43 -0.29 -12.96
N ASN A 233 7.59 1.01 -13.22
CA ASN A 233 6.83 2.08 -12.59
C ASN A 233 6.19 3.00 -13.64
N LEU A 234 5.17 3.76 -13.27
CA LEU A 234 4.37 4.50 -14.23
C LEU A 234 5.18 5.53 -15.06
N PRO A 235 6.07 6.36 -14.49
CA PRO A 235 6.94 7.23 -15.27
C PRO A 235 7.78 6.51 -16.32
N LEU A 236 8.38 5.36 -15.98
CA LEU A 236 9.19 4.55 -16.90
C LEU A 236 8.36 3.91 -18.00
N VAL A 237 7.17 3.40 -17.67
CA VAL A 237 6.22 2.82 -18.64
C VAL A 237 5.79 3.87 -19.67
N LEU A 238 5.49 5.09 -19.22
CA LEU A 238 5.14 6.20 -20.11
C LEU A 238 6.32 6.65 -20.96
N ALA A 239 7.51 6.75 -20.40
CA ALA A 239 8.73 7.09 -21.11
C ALA A 239 9.08 6.04 -22.20
N GLY A 240 8.81 4.76 -21.93
CA GLY A 240 9.01 3.67 -22.90
C GLY A 240 8.14 3.75 -24.17
N ARG A 241 7.14 4.63 -24.20
CA ARG A 241 6.34 4.92 -25.41
C ARG A 241 7.00 5.93 -26.34
N ASP A 242 7.91 6.74 -25.82
CA ASP A 242 8.67 7.71 -26.60
C ASP A 242 9.86 7.03 -27.28
N THR A 243 9.89 7.08 -28.63
CA THR A 243 10.94 6.42 -29.43
C THR A 243 12.34 6.98 -29.16
N ALA A 244 12.46 8.25 -28.81
CA ALA A 244 13.74 8.89 -28.56
C ALA A 244 14.41 8.39 -27.27
N ILE A 245 13.62 8.01 -26.26
CA ILE A 245 14.11 7.56 -24.95
C ILE A 245 14.07 6.05 -24.83
N ARG A 246 13.14 5.40 -25.50
CA ARG A 246 12.88 3.95 -25.39
C ARG A 246 14.13 3.10 -25.62
N ASP A 247 14.89 3.39 -26.69
CA ASP A 247 16.05 2.58 -27.03
C ASP A 247 17.19 2.74 -26.00
N GLU A 248 17.37 3.93 -25.44
CA GLU A 248 18.29 4.14 -24.33
C GLU A 248 17.84 3.41 -23.07
N LEU A 249 16.54 3.50 -22.69
CA LEU A 249 15.98 2.78 -21.56
C LEU A 249 16.13 1.26 -21.74
N LYS A 250 15.85 0.73 -22.95
CA LYS A 250 15.97 -0.69 -23.25
C LYS A 250 17.38 -1.22 -22.99
N ILE A 251 18.40 -0.51 -23.42
CA ILE A 251 19.80 -0.91 -23.22
C ILE A 251 20.15 -0.82 -21.72
N LYS A 252 19.78 0.28 -21.08
CA LYS A 252 20.22 0.59 -19.71
C LYS A 252 19.49 -0.20 -18.65
N LEU A 253 18.20 -0.48 -18.81
CA LEU A 253 17.43 -1.30 -17.85
C LEU A 253 17.82 -2.79 -17.85
N LEU A 254 18.48 -3.25 -18.91
CA LEU A 254 19.03 -4.60 -19.00
C LEU A 254 20.40 -4.75 -18.32
N THR A 255 21.05 -3.64 -17.97
CA THR A 255 22.38 -3.59 -17.35
C THR A 255 22.33 -2.93 -15.98
N SER A 256 23.37 -3.13 -15.17
CA SER A 256 23.50 -2.41 -13.91
C SER A 256 23.83 -0.95 -14.18
N LEU A 257 23.02 -0.04 -13.66
CA LEU A 257 23.19 1.40 -13.82
C LEU A 257 24.16 1.96 -12.79
N THR A 258 25.09 2.77 -13.24
CA THR A 258 25.90 3.63 -12.35
C THR A 258 25.05 4.78 -11.80
N ALA A 259 25.43 5.38 -10.68
CA ALA A 259 24.72 6.52 -10.10
C ALA A 259 24.59 7.69 -11.11
N LYS A 260 25.66 7.95 -11.91
CA LYS A 260 25.65 8.99 -12.95
C LYS A 260 24.63 8.70 -14.06
N GLU A 261 24.56 7.45 -14.52
CA GLU A 261 23.59 7.02 -15.54
C GLU A 261 22.15 7.10 -15.01
N SER A 262 21.92 6.65 -13.79
CA SER A 262 20.60 6.74 -13.14
C SER A 262 20.14 8.19 -13.02
N SER A 263 21.00 9.10 -12.57
CA SER A 263 20.70 10.53 -12.45
C SER A 263 20.41 11.18 -13.81
N ARG A 264 21.17 10.80 -14.86
CA ARG A 264 20.92 11.29 -16.22
C ARG A 264 19.58 10.81 -16.79
N LEU A 265 19.27 9.52 -16.67
CA LEU A 265 18.01 8.95 -17.13
C LEU A 265 16.82 9.58 -16.39
N ALA A 266 16.94 9.74 -15.07
CA ALA A 266 15.93 10.43 -14.28
C ALA A 266 15.71 11.89 -14.74
N GLY A 267 16.77 12.57 -15.16
CA GLY A 267 16.70 13.89 -15.80
C GLY A 267 15.84 13.85 -17.07
N LEU A 268 16.17 12.95 -18.00
CA LEU A 268 15.41 12.76 -19.25
C LEU A 268 13.92 12.45 -19.00
N ILE A 269 13.62 11.61 -18.00
CA ILE A 269 12.24 11.24 -17.65
C ILE A 269 11.49 12.45 -17.10
N ARG A 270 12.12 13.30 -16.29
CA ARG A 270 11.53 14.54 -15.76
C ARG A 270 11.31 15.58 -16.86
N GLU A 271 12.36 15.88 -17.64
CA GLU A 271 12.35 16.88 -18.71
C GLU A 271 11.38 16.51 -19.84
N GLY A 272 11.28 15.22 -20.17
CA GLY A 272 10.30 14.68 -21.12
C GLY A 272 8.84 14.75 -20.62
N GLY A 273 8.61 15.19 -19.37
CA GLY A 273 7.27 15.37 -18.82
C GLY A 273 6.56 14.08 -18.39
N PHE A 274 7.25 12.93 -18.36
CA PHE A 274 6.63 11.63 -18.06
C PHE A 274 6.22 11.52 -16.60
N VAL A 275 6.96 12.13 -15.67
CA VAL A 275 6.55 12.25 -14.26
C VAL A 275 5.26 13.07 -14.12
N ARG A 276 5.15 14.17 -14.88
CA ARG A 276 3.93 14.99 -14.90
C ARG A 276 2.74 14.22 -15.48
N ALA A 277 2.94 13.45 -16.54
CA ALA A 277 1.93 12.60 -17.13
C ALA A 277 1.48 11.48 -16.16
N ALA A 278 2.41 10.85 -15.45
CA ALA A 278 2.12 9.85 -14.42
C ALA A 278 1.32 10.46 -13.25
N ARG A 279 1.68 11.66 -12.79
CA ARG A 279 0.89 12.40 -11.77
C ARG A 279 -0.52 12.71 -12.25
N ALA A 280 -0.72 13.05 -13.52
CA ALA A 280 -2.05 13.27 -14.08
C ALA A 280 -2.89 11.99 -14.02
N ARG A 281 -2.33 10.83 -14.37
CA ARG A 281 -2.99 9.53 -14.22
C ARG A 281 -3.35 9.21 -12.77
N ALA A 282 -2.43 9.46 -11.84
CA ALA A 282 -2.70 9.27 -10.42
C ALA A 282 -3.86 10.14 -9.92
N ARG A 283 -3.97 11.38 -10.42
CA ARG A 283 -5.08 12.29 -10.11
C ARG A 283 -6.41 11.80 -10.68
N GLU A 284 -6.44 11.23 -11.88
CA GLU A 284 -7.66 10.64 -12.47
C GLU A 284 -8.25 9.55 -11.54
N TYR A 285 -7.41 8.65 -11.01
CA TYR A 285 -7.83 7.66 -10.02
C TYR A 285 -8.30 8.30 -8.71
N LEU A 286 -7.57 9.30 -8.21
CA LEU A 286 -7.98 10.02 -7.00
C LEU A 286 -9.35 10.69 -7.15
N GLU A 287 -9.60 11.36 -8.28
CA GLU A 287 -10.89 11.95 -8.58
C GLU A 287 -12.02 10.91 -8.64
N GLY A 288 -11.73 9.72 -9.20
CA GLY A 288 -12.64 8.58 -9.16
C GLY A 288 -12.99 8.20 -7.71
N ALA A 289 -11.98 8.08 -6.85
CA ALA A 289 -12.17 7.82 -5.43
C ALA A 289 -12.94 8.94 -4.73
N LEU A 290 -12.64 10.20 -5.00
CA LEU A 290 -13.36 11.34 -4.42
C LEU A 290 -14.85 11.35 -4.80
N ARG A 291 -15.17 11.04 -6.07
CA ARG A 291 -16.57 10.90 -6.53
C ARG A 291 -17.30 9.78 -5.77
N ASP A 292 -16.69 8.59 -5.68
CA ASP A 292 -17.26 7.46 -4.94
C ASP A 292 -17.38 7.77 -3.43
N GLY A 293 -16.38 8.43 -2.84
CA GLY A 293 -16.39 8.84 -1.43
C GLY A 293 -17.56 9.76 -1.08
N LYS A 294 -17.89 10.72 -1.97
CA LYS A 294 -19.08 11.57 -1.82
C LYS A 294 -20.40 10.78 -1.85
N VAL A 295 -20.49 9.75 -2.69
CA VAL A 295 -21.66 8.87 -2.76
C VAL A 295 -21.76 8.02 -1.49
N ILE A 296 -20.65 7.42 -1.06
CA ILE A 296 -20.53 6.58 0.14
C ILE A 296 -20.93 7.39 1.39
N GLY A 297 -20.44 8.61 1.53
CA GLY A 297 -20.74 9.47 2.67
C GLY A 297 -22.24 9.78 2.86
N ARG A 298 -23.02 9.76 1.78
CA ARG A 298 -24.47 10.00 1.85
C ARG A 298 -25.28 8.80 2.38
N TRP A 299 -24.66 7.64 2.54
CA TRP A 299 -25.39 6.41 2.90
C TRP A 299 -25.39 6.11 4.40
N GLY A 300 -24.60 6.81 5.19
CA GLY A 300 -24.35 6.47 6.58
C GLY A 300 -24.38 7.67 7.53
N ASP A 301 -23.77 7.50 8.70
CA ASP A 301 -23.73 8.50 9.76
C ASP A 301 -23.00 9.79 9.31
N PRO A 302 -23.65 10.98 9.42
CA PRO A 302 -23.07 12.24 8.95
C PRO A 302 -21.75 12.64 9.64
N CYS A 303 -21.55 12.24 10.90
CA CYS A 303 -20.31 12.52 11.62
C CYS A 303 -19.13 11.77 10.99
N PHE A 304 -19.33 10.48 10.70
CA PHE A 304 -18.31 9.66 10.03
C PHE A 304 -18.16 9.99 8.54
N ALA A 305 -19.20 10.51 7.89
CA ALA A 305 -19.10 11.05 6.54
C ALA A 305 -18.13 12.24 6.47
N LYS A 306 -18.17 13.16 7.44
CA LYS A 306 -17.18 14.26 7.57
C LYS A 306 -15.76 13.75 7.85
N LEU A 307 -15.63 12.68 8.63
CA LEU A 307 -14.32 12.04 8.88
C LEU A 307 -13.77 11.38 7.60
N LEU A 308 -14.62 10.75 6.79
CA LEU A 308 -14.23 10.22 5.48
C LEU A 308 -13.77 11.33 4.53
N GLU A 309 -14.49 12.44 4.48
CA GLU A 309 -14.09 13.62 3.69
C GLU A 309 -12.76 14.21 4.16
N SER A 310 -12.57 14.34 5.47
CA SER A 310 -11.31 14.80 6.07
C SER A 310 -10.16 13.84 5.77
N PHE A 311 -10.40 12.52 5.84
CA PHE A 311 -9.43 11.51 5.47
C PHE A 311 -9.03 11.63 4.00
N LEU A 312 -9.99 11.76 3.09
CA LEU A 312 -9.74 11.92 1.65
C LEU A 312 -8.97 13.20 1.34
N THR A 313 -9.29 14.29 2.02
CA THR A 313 -8.54 15.56 1.89
C THR A 313 -7.11 15.40 2.36
N ALA A 314 -6.88 14.75 3.49
CA ALA A 314 -5.54 14.48 4.01
C ALA A 314 -4.77 13.49 3.10
N PHE A 315 -5.47 12.50 2.54
CA PHE A 315 -4.91 11.56 1.59
C PHE A 315 -4.47 12.27 0.30
N ALA A 316 -5.31 13.14 -0.26
CA ALA A 316 -4.97 13.93 -1.43
C ALA A 316 -3.73 14.82 -1.18
N ARG A 317 -3.67 15.49 -0.03
CA ARG A 317 -2.50 16.30 0.36
C ARG A 317 -1.23 15.46 0.53
N LEU A 318 -1.35 14.23 1.03
CA LEU A 318 -0.22 13.31 1.15
C LEU A 318 0.35 12.98 -0.23
N LEU A 319 -0.53 12.82 -1.23
CA LEU A 319 -0.16 12.49 -2.60
C LEU A 319 0.37 13.69 -3.40
N ASP A 320 -0.08 14.91 -3.09
CA ASP A 320 0.46 16.11 -3.78
C ASP A 320 1.95 16.37 -3.46
N GLY A 321 2.49 15.74 -2.39
CA GLY A 321 3.88 15.93 -1.98
C GLY A 321 4.20 17.35 -1.50
N PRO A 322 5.43 17.69 -1.14
CA PRO A 322 5.85 19.06 -1.01
C PRO A 322 5.72 19.70 -2.40
N ARG A 323 4.94 20.80 -2.47
CA ARG A 323 4.83 21.60 -3.70
C ARG A 323 6.23 21.95 -4.16
N GLU A 324 6.52 21.65 -5.42
CA GLU A 324 7.70 22.22 -6.07
C GLU A 324 7.54 23.74 -5.98
N CYS A 325 8.39 24.37 -5.15
CA CYS A 325 8.60 25.84 -5.16
C CYS A 325 9.51 26.18 -6.31
#